data_3485f9113985129bfeeff659f1590373
#
_entry.id   3485f9113985129bfeeff659f1590373
#
_cell.length_a   1.000
_cell.length_b   1.000
_cell.length_c   1.000
_cell.angle_alpha   90.00
_cell.angle_beta   90.00
_cell.angle_gamma   90.00
#
_symmetry.space_group_name_H-M   'P 1'
#
loop_
_entity.id
_entity.type
_entity.pdbx_description
1 polymer ?
#
loop_
_entity_poly.entity_id
_entity_poly.type
_entity_poly.pdbx_seq_one_letter_code
_entity_poly.pdbx_strand_id
1 'polypeptide(L)'
;MTSLVYSANTVPLADKPAVAAKIRGTGTAIVTPFAGENAERVDVEGLKNLVDSQIAGGIDFIVPVGTTGECPTLSHEEHEIVIKTVVDRVAGRIPVVAGTGSNNTTEAISLTKFAKDCGADAVLMVNPYYNKPNQTGLFLHFQAVAAAVDIPIVLYNIPSRTGITMQPETVAKLWNEIPNIVAIKEATGSLEIASKIRAL
;
A
#
# COMPACT_ATOMS: atom_id res chain seq x y z
N MET A 1 -16.22 -29.29 1.18
CA MET A 1 -15.82 -28.18 0.29
C MET A 1 -16.72 -27.01 0.62
N THR A 2 -16.28 -26.11 1.48
CA THR A 2 -17.04 -24.92 1.87
C THR A 2 -16.70 -23.84 0.85
N SER A 3 -17.64 -23.50 -0.02
CA SER A 3 -17.48 -22.37 -0.94
C SER A 3 -17.45 -21.10 -0.11
N LEU A 4 -16.29 -20.44 -0.06
CA LEU A 4 -16.18 -19.08 0.47
C LEU A 4 -16.95 -18.15 -0.51
N VAL A 5 -18.18 -17.83 -0.17
CA VAL A 5 -18.94 -16.78 -0.86
C VAL A 5 -18.41 -15.45 -0.32
N TYR A 6 -17.55 -14.79 -1.08
CA TYR A 6 -17.11 -13.43 -0.80
C TYR A 6 -18.24 -12.46 -1.19
N SER A 7 -18.88 -11.87 -0.22
CA SER A 7 -19.73 -10.70 -0.42
C SER A 7 -18.81 -9.48 -0.52
N ALA A 8 -18.52 -9.07 -1.72
CA ALA A 8 -17.64 -7.93 -1.95
C ALA A 8 -18.44 -6.63 -1.96
N ASN A 9 -18.32 -5.84 -0.91
CA ASN A 9 -18.52 -4.38 -0.98
C ASN A 9 -17.25 -3.77 -1.62
N THR A 10 -17.09 -3.94 -2.93
CA THR A 10 -15.91 -3.46 -3.66
C THR A 10 -16.27 -2.19 -4.42
N VAL A 11 -15.31 -1.28 -4.57
CA VAL A 11 -15.45 -0.10 -5.42
C VAL A 11 -15.88 -0.54 -6.82
N PRO A 12 -17.01 -0.04 -7.36
CA PRO A 12 -17.42 -0.36 -8.71
C PRO A 12 -16.33 -0.03 -9.73
N LEU A 13 -16.18 -0.85 -10.77
CA LEU A 13 -15.17 -0.63 -11.83
C LEU A 13 -15.27 0.78 -12.44
N ALA A 14 -16.48 1.31 -12.55
CA ALA A 14 -16.73 2.66 -13.07
C ALA A 14 -16.17 3.79 -12.17
N ASP A 15 -15.98 3.53 -10.87
CA ASP A 15 -15.55 4.53 -9.89
C ASP A 15 -14.03 4.51 -9.64
N LYS A 16 -13.30 3.53 -10.18
CA LYS A 16 -11.83 3.45 -10.03
C LYS A 16 -11.11 4.75 -10.40
N PRO A 17 -11.41 5.41 -11.53
CA PRO A 17 -10.80 6.69 -11.87
C PRO A 17 -11.07 7.78 -10.83
N ALA A 18 -12.27 7.81 -10.25
CA ALA A 18 -12.64 8.79 -9.22
C ALA A 18 -11.88 8.56 -7.91
N VAL A 19 -11.69 7.30 -7.52
CA VAL A 19 -10.90 6.93 -6.34
C VAL A 19 -9.42 7.21 -6.56
N ALA A 20 -8.88 6.81 -7.73
CA ALA A 20 -7.49 7.07 -8.08
C ALA A 20 -7.19 8.59 -8.18
N ALA A 21 -8.19 9.40 -8.55
CA ALA A 21 -8.05 10.86 -8.64
C ALA A 21 -7.78 11.52 -7.28
N LYS A 22 -8.12 10.87 -6.16
CA LYS A 22 -7.78 11.35 -4.81
C LYS A 22 -6.28 11.19 -4.50
N ILE A 23 -5.60 10.26 -5.18
CA ILE A 23 -4.17 9.99 -5.02
C ILE A 23 -3.45 10.59 -6.24
N ARG A 24 -3.41 11.92 -6.32
CA ARG A 24 -2.77 12.67 -7.41
C ARG A 24 -1.69 13.60 -6.88
N GLY A 25 -0.80 14.01 -7.77
CA GLY A 25 0.26 14.96 -7.44
C GLY A 25 1.49 14.27 -6.85
N THR A 26 2.12 14.93 -5.89
CA THR A 26 3.35 14.47 -5.24
C THR A 26 3.01 13.81 -3.91
N GLY A 27 3.34 12.53 -3.77
CA GLY A 27 3.22 11.81 -2.51
C GLY A 27 4.58 11.51 -1.89
N THR A 28 4.71 11.72 -0.59
CA THR A 28 5.95 11.41 0.11
C THR A 28 5.85 10.07 0.82
N ALA A 29 6.76 9.13 0.48
CA ALA A 29 7.03 7.97 1.31
C ALA A 29 7.90 8.43 2.47
N ILE A 30 7.34 8.52 3.67
CA ILE A 30 8.02 9.04 4.84
C ILE A 30 8.87 7.98 5.53
N VAL A 31 9.94 8.43 6.20
CA VAL A 31 10.71 7.60 7.12
C VAL A 31 9.92 7.36 8.40
N THR A 32 10.29 6.33 9.15
CA THR A 32 9.84 6.13 10.53
C THR A 32 10.90 6.67 11.46
N PRO A 33 10.67 7.77 12.19
CA PRO A 33 11.60 8.25 13.19
C PRO A 33 11.69 7.27 14.37
N PHE A 34 12.90 7.04 14.87
CA PHE A 34 13.17 6.22 16.04
C PHE A 34 13.78 7.05 17.15
N ALA A 35 13.51 6.66 18.40
CA ALA A 35 14.02 7.27 19.61
C ALA A 35 14.60 6.22 20.57
N GLY A 36 15.31 6.70 21.60
CA GLY A 36 16.08 5.87 22.51
C GLY A 36 17.56 5.85 22.15
N GLU A 37 18.40 5.37 23.06
CA GLU A 37 19.86 5.38 22.90
C GLU A 37 20.31 4.53 21.70
N ASN A 38 19.58 3.43 21.43
CA ASN A 38 19.85 2.50 20.31
C ASN A 38 18.71 2.52 19.26
N ALA A 39 17.90 3.58 19.20
CA ALA A 39 16.75 3.69 18.30
C ALA A 39 15.76 2.49 18.45
N GLU A 40 15.54 2.06 19.67
CA GLU A 40 14.80 0.83 20.00
C GLU A 40 13.26 1.00 19.99
N ARG A 41 12.75 2.20 19.72
CA ARG A 41 11.30 2.46 19.68
C ARG A 41 10.95 3.54 18.66
N VAL A 42 9.74 3.51 18.16
CA VAL A 42 9.21 4.56 17.28
C VAL A 42 9.13 5.88 18.04
N ASP A 43 9.66 6.96 17.45
CA ASP A 43 9.48 8.33 17.93
C ASP A 43 8.16 8.91 17.43
N VAL A 44 7.11 8.72 18.21
CA VAL A 44 5.76 9.18 17.87
C VAL A 44 5.68 10.69 17.69
N GLU A 45 6.37 11.47 18.52
CA GLU A 45 6.36 12.94 18.43
C GLU A 45 7.17 13.42 17.22
N GLY A 46 8.33 12.82 16.96
CA GLY A 46 9.09 13.06 15.74
C GLY A 46 8.28 12.72 14.47
N LEU A 47 7.52 11.65 14.50
CA LEU A 47 6.63 11.25 13.40
C LEU A 47 5.51 12.28 13.16
N LYS A 48 4.86 12.79 14.23
CA LYS A 48 3.84 13.85 14.11
C LYS A 48 4.42 15.13 13.52
N ASN A 49 5.60 15.54 13.97
CA ASN A 49 6.31 16.71 13.46
C ASN A 49 6.68 16.53 11.98
N LEU A 50 7.11 15.32 11.59
CA LEU A 50 7.40 15.00 10.20
C LEU A 50 6.14 15.12 9.33
N VAL A 51 5.00 14.57 9.76
CA VAL A 51 3.72 14.68 9.05
C VAL A 51 3.35 16.14 8.84
N ASP A 52 3.41 16.97 9.87
CA ASP A 52 3.08 18.39 9.75
C ASP A 52 4.01 19.14 8.82
N SER A 53 5.31 18.84 8.85
CA SER A 53 6.28 19.47 7.95
C SER A 53 6.01 19.10 6.48
N GLN A 54 5.62 17.85 6.21
CA GLN A 54 5.27 17.40 4.86
C GLN A 54 4.02 18.13 4.34
N ILE A 55 2.98 18.22 5.18
CA ILE A 55 1.74 18.92 4.81
C ILE A 55 2.01 20.42 4.59
N ALA A 56 2.78 21.05 5.48
CA ALA A 56 3.20 22.44 5.32
C ALA A 56 4.05 22.67 4.05
N GLY A 57 4.82 21.67 3.66
CA GLY A 57 5.59 21.64 2.40
C GLY A 57 4.74 21.48 1.14
N GLY A 58 3.43 21.23 1.27
CA GLY A 58 2.49 21.18 0.15
C GLY A 58 2.46 19.86 -0.60
N ILE A 59 2.73 18.73 0.06
CA ILE A 59 2.52 17.40 -0.58
C ILE A 59 1.03 17.11 -0.74
N ASP A 60 0.69 16.32 -1.76
CA ASP A 60 -0.69 15.99 -2.09
C ASP A 60 -1.19 14.76 -1.34
N PHE A 61 -0.33 13.82 -0.97
CA PHE A 61 -0.65 12.64 -0.15
C PHE A 61 0.59 12.09 0.57
N ILE A 62 0.39 11.24 1.59
CA ILE A 62 1.47 10.71 2.42
C ILE A 62 1.44 9.18 2.48
N VAL A 63 2.63 8.55 2.49
CA VAL A 63 2.77 7.09 2.48
C VAL A 63 3.62 6.66 3.68
N PRO A 64 3.01 6.33 4.83
CA PRO A 64 3.70 5.72 5.96
C PRO A 64 3.99 4.23 5.73
N VAL A 65 4.94 3.69 6.46
CA VAL A 65 5.32 2.27 6.53
C VAL A 65 5.50 1.57 5.17
N GLY A 66 5.94 2.34 4.17
CA GLY A 66 6.50 1.77 2.95
C GLY A 66 7.95 1.33 3.15
N THR A 67 8.64 1.02 2.06
CA THR A 67 10.08 0.66 2.09
C THR A 67 10.94 1.76 2.74
N THR A 68 10.65 3.03 2.44
CA THR A 68 11.34 4.20 3.04
C THR A 68 11.11 4.28 4.54
N GLY A 69 9.95 3.85 5.01
CA GLY A 69 9.59 3.80 6.42
C GLY A 69 10.10 2.56 7.16
N GLU A 70 11.00 1.80 6.53
CA GLU A 70 11.67 0.63 7.12
C GLU A 70 10.69 -0.44 7.65
N CYS A 71 9.55 -0.63 6.96
CA CYS A 71 8.51 -1.56 7.40
C CYS A 71 9.00 -2.98 7.80
N PRO A 72 10.06 -3.55 7.19
CA PRO A 72 10.53 -4.89 7.60
C PRO A 72 11.24 -4.92 8.96
N THR A 73 11.62 -3.77 9.52
CA THR A 73 12.30 -3.68 10.83
C THR A 73 11.35 -3.39 11.97
N LEU A 74 10.10 -3.05 11.67
CA LEU A 74 9.05 -2.79 12.64
C LEU A 74 8.39 -4.09 13.12
N SER A 75 8.11 -4.20 14.41
CA SER A 75 7.14 -5.19 14.89
C SER A 75 5.74 -4.87 14.35
N HIS A 76 4.80 -5.82 14.43
CA HIS A 76 3.41 -5.56 14.01
C HIS A 76 2.79 -4.41 14.79
N GLU A 77 3.05 -4.35 16.11
CA GLU A 77 2.56 -3.27 16.98
C GLU A 77 3.13 -1.91 16.58
N GLU A 78 4.43 -1.83 16.28
CA GLU A 78 5.05 -0.60 15.80
C GLU A 78 4.51 -0.16 14.43
N HIS A 79 4.29 -1.12 13.53
CA HIS A 79 3.67 -0.87 12.23
C HIS A 79 2.29 -0.23 12.40
N GLU A 80 1.47 -0.79 13.31
CA GLU A 80 0.15 -0.28 13.66
C GLU A 80 0.21 1.11 14.32
N ILE A 81 1.15 1.32 15.24
CA ILE A 81 1.40 2.63 15.88
C ILE A 81 1.71 3.68 14.83
N VAL A 82 2.58 3.39 13.86
CA VAL A 82 2.94 4.35 12.80
C VAL A 82 1.74 4.69 11.94
N ILE A 83 0.99 3.68 11.44
CA ILE A 83 -0.21 3.93 10.63
C ILE A 83 -1.20 4.80 11.38
N LYS A 84 -1.55 4.40 12.62
CA LYS A 84 -2.52 5.14 13.43
C LYS A 84 -2.06 6.57 13.70
N THR A 85 -0.81 6.76 14.09
CA THR A 85 -0.25 8.09 14.37
C THR A 85 -0.33 9.00 13.15
N VAL A 86 0.00 8.49 11.95
CA VAL A 86 -0.05 9.28 10.72
C VAL A 86 -1.49 9.62 10.35
N VAL A 87 -2.41 8.66 10.38
CA VAL A 87 -3.83 8.89 10.06
C VAL A 87 -4.43 9.92 11.02
N ASP A 88 -4.24 9.73 12.33
CA ASP A 88 -4.75 10.66 13.35
C ASP A 88 -4.14 12.07 13.17
N ARG A 89 -2.83 12.16 12.86
CA ARG A 89 -2.16 13.46 12.71
C ARG A 89 -2.56 14.16 11.41
N VAL A 90 -2.72 13.42 10.32
CA VAL A 90 -3.20 13.97 9.04
C VAL A 90 -4.63 14.50 9.19
N ALA A 91 -5.48 13.83 9.96
CA ALA A 91 -6.86 14.25 10.25
C ALA A 91 -7.64 14.70 9.01
N GLY A 92 -7.53 13.95 7.90
CA GLY A 92 -8.24 14.20 6.65
C GLY A 92 -7.75 15.39 5.82
N ARG A 93 -6.64 16.03 6.19
CA ARG A 93 -6.08 17.18 5.43
C ARG A 93 -5.55 16.79 4.05
N ILE A 94 -4.99 15.60 3.92
CA ILE A 94 -4.50 14.99 2.69
C ILE A 94 -4.77 13.48 2.74
N PRO A 95 -4.78 12.75 1.62
CA PRO A 95 -4.92 11.30 1.65
C PRO A 95 -3.73 10.58 2.31
N VAL A 96 -4.03 9.49 3.02
CA VAL A 96 -3.04 8.56 3.59
C VAL A 96 -3.09 7.24 2.84
N VAL A 97 -1.95 6.83 2.26
CA VAL A 97 -1.78 5.56 1.55
C VAL A 97 -0.85 4.66 2.37
N ALA A 98 -1.41 3.86 3.27
CA ALA A 98 -0.62 3.07 4.22
C ALA A 98 0.06 1.86 3.56
N GLY A 99 1.34 1.62 3.84
CA GLY A 99 2.03 0.40 3.42
C GLY A 99 1.50 -0.80 4.22
N THR A 100 0.95 -1.82 3.54
CA THR A 100 0.38 -3.03 4.20
C THR A 100 0.80 -4.32 3.50
N GLY A 101 1.69 -4.23 2.51
CA GLY A 101 2.18 -5.39 1.77
C GLY A 101 3.06 -6.29 2.62
N SER A 102 2.86 -7.60 2.49
CA SER A 102 3.68 -8.65 3.08
C SER A 102 3.85 -9.80 2.09
N ASN A 103 4.88 -10.62 2.28
CA ASN A 103 5.03 -11.88 1.57
C ASN A 103 4.14 -13.01 2.12
N ASN A 104 3.46 -12.77 3.23
CA ASN A 104 2.44 -13.61 3.83
C ASN A 104 1.05 -12.99 3.58
N THR A 105 0.20 -13.68 2.83
CA THR A 105 -1.13 -13.18 2.47
C THR A 105 -2.01 -12.91 3.70
N THR A 106 -1.93 -13.75 4.73
CA THR A 106 -2.70 -13.57 5.97
C THR A 106 -2.27 -12.31 6.73
N GLU A 107 -0.97 -12.06 6.80
CA GLU A 107 -0.41 -10.84 7.40
C GLU A 107 -0.82 -9.59 6.61
N ALA A 108 -0.70 -9.62 5.27
CA ALA A 108 -1.15 -8.53 4.42
C ALA A 108 -2.65 -8.20 4.62
N ILE A 109 -3.50 -9.21 4.78
CA ILE A 109 -4.92 -9.02 5.12
C ILE A 109 -5.08 -8.35 6.49
N SER A 110 -4.34 -8.79 7.51
CA SER A 110 -4.43 -8.24 8.87
C SER A 110 -4.03 -6.76 8.90
N LEU A 111 -2.86 -6.43 8.32
CA LEU A 111 -2.37 -5.05 8.24
C LEU A 111 -3.31 -4.15 7.43
N THR A 112 -3.88 -4.69 6.34
CA THR A 112 -4.83 -3.95 5.51
C THR A 112 -6.15 -3.67 6.24
N LYS A 113 -6.65 -4.62 7.03
CA LYS A 113 -7.83 -4.40 7.89
C LYS A 113 -7.56 -3.31 8.90
N PHE A 114 -6.42 -3.39 9.59
CA PHE A 114 -6.04 -2.38 10.58
C PHE A 114 -5.95 -0.98 9.95
N ALA A 115 -5.27 -0.85 8.80
CA ALA A 115 -5.15 0.42 8.08
C ALA A 115 -6.53 1.01 7.71
N LYS A 116 -7.45 0.17 7.22
CA LYS A 116 -8.83 0.57 6.94
C LYS A 116 -9.55 1.04 8.20
N ASP A 117 -9.47 0.27 9.29
CA ASP A 117 -10.15 0.57 10.55
C ASP A 117 -9.62 1.85 11.19
N CYS A 118 -8.35 2.19 10.97
CA CYS A 118 -7.76 3.48 11.34
C CYS A 118 -8.24 4.66 10.47
N GLY A 119 -8.79 4.41 9.29
CA GLY A 119 -9.25 5.45 8.38
C GLY A 119 -8.24 5.86 7.30
N ALA A 120 -7.30 4.98 6.93
CA ALA A 120 -6.47 5.20 5.74
C ALA A 120 -7.34 5.25 4.47
N ASP A 121 -6.98 6.13 3.53
CA ASP A 121 -7.73 6.33 2.28
C ASP A 121 -7.44 5.23 1.25
N ALA A 122 -6.24 4.66 1.28
CA ALA A 122 -5.81 3.56 0.44
C ALA A 122 -4.64 2.81 1.09
N VAL A 123 -4.25 1.68 0.49
CA VAL A 123 -3.08 0.93 0.90
C VAL A 123 -2.09 0.73 -0.25
N LEU A 124 -0.79 0.75 0.08
CA LEU A 124 0.30 0.41 -0.84
C LEU A 124 0.77 -1.00 -0.54
N MET A 125 0.69 -1.89 -1.54
CA MET A 125 1.00 -3.30 -1.36
C MET A 125 2.14 -3.74 -2.29
N VAL A 126 3.30 -4.03 -1.70
CA VAL A 126 4.45 -4.60 -2.42
C VAL A 126 4.16 -6.04 -2.83
N ASN A 127 4.72 -6.48 -3.97
CA ASN A 127 4.70 -7.89 -4.35
C ASN A 127 5.30 -8.76 -3.23
N PRO A 128 4.76 -9.98 -2.98
CA PRO A 128 5.41 -10.92 -2.08
C PRO A 128 6.88 -11.10 -2.43
N TYR A 129 7.75 -10.77 -1.50
CA TYR A 129 9.20 -10.86 -1.61
C TYR A 129 9.69 -12.16 -0.98
N TYR A 130 10.93 -12.58 -1.23
CA TYR A 130 11.57 -13.78 -0.72
C TYR A 130 10.99 -15.09 -1.29
N ASN A 131 9.69 -15.37 -1.11
CA ASN A 131 8.99 -16.58 -1.60
C ASN A 131 8.69 -16.55 -3.11
N LYS A 132 8.84 -15.40 -3.77
CA LYS A 132 8.84 -15.22 -5.24
C LYS A 132 7.72 -15.98 -5.97
N PRO A 133 6.44 -15.68 -5.72
CA PRO A 133 5.34 -16.33 -6.43
C PRO A 133 5.42 -16.06 -7.96
N ASN A 134 4.89 -16.98 -8.75
CA ASN A 134 4.68 -16.73 -10.18
C ASN A 134 3.51 -15.77 -10.42
N GLN A 135 3.22 -15.42 -11.69
CA GLN A 135 2.19 -14.43 -12.02
C GLN A 135 0.79 -14.82 -11.51
N THR A 136 0.45 -16.11 -11.57
CA THR A 136 -0.80 -16.62 -11.00
C THR A 136 -0.84 -16.47 -9.48
N GLY A 137 0.27 -16.77 -8.79
CA GLY A 137 0.39 -16.58 -7.35
C GLY A 137 0.28 -15.11 -6.94
N LEU A 138 0.86 -14.19 -7.73
CA LEU A 138 0.69 -12.74 -7.53
C LEU A 138 -0.78 -12.35 -7.64
N PHE A 139 -1.46 -12.78 -8.70
CA PHE A 139 -2.88 -12.52 -8.88
C PHE A 139 -3.71 -13.01 -7.69
N LEU A 140 -3.52 -14.27 -7.28
CA LEU A 140 -4.26 -14.86 -6.17
C LEU A 140 -3.99 -14.18 -4.82
N HIS A 141 -2.75 -13.74 -4.59
CA HIS A 141 -2.38 -12.98 -3.38
C HIS A 141 -3.17 -11.67 -3.28
N PHE A 142 -3.12 -10.84 -4.32
CA PHE A 142 -3.84 -9.55 -4.34
C PHE A 142 -5.36 -9.74 -4.34
N GLN A 143 -5.86 -10.75 -5.04
CA GLN A 143 -7.28 -11.10 -5.02
C GLN A 143 -7.75 -11.46 -3.61
N ALA A 144 -6.98 -12.25 -2.86
CA ALA A 144 -7.36 -12.65 -1.50
C ALA A 144 -7.42 -11.46 -0.55
N VAL A 145 -6.46 -10.52 -0.63
CA VAL A 145 -6.49 -9.31 0.19
C VAL A 145 -7.65 -8.40 -0.22
N ALA A 146 -7.83 -8.17 -1.50
CA ALA A 146 -8.91 -7.34 -2.04
C ALA A 146 -10.30 -7.86 -1.67
N ALA A 147 -10.48 -9.18 -1.67
CA ALA A 147 -11.72 -9.82 -1.27
C ALA A 147 -11.99 -9.73 0.25
N ALA A 148 -10.94 -9.68 1.05
CA ALA A 148 -11.04 -9.63 2.51
C ALA A 148 -11.28 -8.22 3.06
N VAL A 149 -10.85 -7.18 2.34
CA VAL A 149 -10.87 -5.79 2.83
C VAL A 149 -11.31 -4.84 1.73
N ASP A 150 -12.40 -4.12 1.97
CA ASP A 150 -12.91 -3.10 1.05
C ASP A 150 -12.19 -1.77 1.27
N ILE A 151 -11.02 -1.63 0.65
CA ILE A 151 -10.19 -0.43 0.64
C ILE A 151 -9.48 -0.33 -0.72
N PRO A 152 -9.25 0.87 -1.26
CA PRO A 152 -8.46 1.06 -2.47
C PRO A 152 -7.02 0.53 -2.32
N ILE A 153 -6.55 -0.26 -3.29
CA ILE A 153 -5.22 -0.87 -3.29
C ILE A 153 -4.37 -0.28 -4.42
N VAL A 154 -3.21 0.21 -4.05
CA VAL A 154 -2.12 0.59 -4.95
C VAL A 154 -1.13 -0.56 -5.01
N LEU A 155 -1.00 -1.23 -6.13
CA LEU A 155 0.03 -2.25 -6.34
C LEU A 155 1.43 -1.63 -6.28
N TYR A 156 2.43 -2.38 -5.83
CA TYR A 156 3.80 -1.90 -5.82
C TYR A 156 4.76 -2.92 -6.43
N ASN A 157 5.26 -2.60 -7.63
CA ASN A 157 6.16 -3.43 -8.43
C ASN A 157 7.60 -2.91 -8.30
N ILE A 158 8.43 -3.59 -7.50
CA ILE A 158 9.83 -3.23 -7.24
C ILE A 158 10.74 -4.46 -7.26
N PRO A 159 11.09 -4.98 -8.43
CA PRO A 159 11.85 -6.22 -8.57
C PRO A 159 13.25 -6.17 -7.96
N SER A 160 13.88 -5.00 -7.85
CA SER A 160 15.18 -4.82 -7.19
C SER A 160 15.17 -5.21 -5.70
N ARG A 161 13.99 -5.23 -5.07
CA ARG A 161 13.80 -5.61 -3.67
C ARG A 161 13.04 -6.92 -3.49
N THR A 162 12.07 -7.20 -4.37
CA THR A 162 11.23 -8.40 -4.26
C THR A 162 11.84 -9.62 -4.98
N GLY A 163 12.73 -9.39 -5.93
CA GLY A 163 13.30 -10.44 -6.78
C GLY A 163 12.33 -10.99 -7.83
N ILE A 164 11.17 -10.36 -8.01
CA ILE A 164 10.17 -10.70 -9.04
C ILE A 164 9.59 -9.44 -9.65
N THR A 165 9.20 -9.54 -10.93
CA THR A 165 8.51 -8.48 -11.66
C THR A 165 7.05 -8.89 -11.88
N MET A 166 6.11 -8.05 -11.49
CA MET A 166 4.73 -8.19 -11.93
C MET A 166 4.66 -7.75 -13.40
N GLN A 167 4.25 -8.67 -14.27
CA GLN A 167 4.17 -8.40 -15.71
C GLN A 167 2.99 -7.48 -16.04
N PRO A 168 3.08 -6.67 -17.11
CA PRO A 168 2.00 -5.76 -17.52
C PRO A 168 0.64 -6.46 -17.67
N GLU A 169 0.63 -7.67 -18.19
CA GLU A 169 -0.57 -8.49 -18.38
C GLU A 169 -1.20 -8.87 -17.02
N THR A 170 -0.38 -9.14 -16.02
CA THR A 170 -0.86 -9.41 -14.65
C THR A 170 -1.46 -8.16 -14.01
N VAL A 171 -0.84 -7.00 -14.22
CA VAL A 171 -1.38 -5.70 -13.77
C VAL A 171 -2.73 -5.44 -14.42
N ALA A 172 -2.82 -5.59 -15.75
CA ALA A 172 -4.06 -5.40 -16.50
C ALA A 172 -5.17 -6.36 -16.01
N LYS A 173 -4.83 -7.63 -15.79
CA LYS A 173 -5.78 -8.61 -15.25
C LYS A 173 -6.28 -8.22 -13.86
N LEU A 174 -5.39 -7.83 -12.94
CA LEU A 174 -5.75 -7.35 -11.60
C LEU A 174 -6.65 -6.11 -11.68
N TRP A 175 -6.31 -5.15 -12.54
CA TRP A 175 -7.11 -3.95 -12.77
C TRP A 175 -8.52 -4.28 -13.29
N ASN A 176 -8.63 -5.18 -14.26
CA ASN A 176 -9.91 -5.47 -14.90
C ASN A 176 -10.83 -6.36 -14.04
N GLU A 177 -10.26 -7.29 -13.27
CA GLU A 177 -11.05 -8.29 -12.54
C GLU A 177 -11.30 -7.92 -11.07
N ILE A 178 -10.50 -7.02 -10.47
CA ILE A 178 -10.58 -6.70 -9.05
C ILE A 178 -10.92 -5.21 -8.85
N PRO A 179 -12.15 -4.90 -8.42
CA PRO A 179 -12.66 -3.53 -8.36
C PRO A 179 -11.84 -2.56 -7.53
N ASN A 180 -11.31 -2.98 -6.39
CA ASN A 180 -10.54 -2.12 -5.49
C ASN A 180 -9.03 -2.02 -5.79
N ILE A 181 -8.53 -2.65 -6.85
CA ILE A 181 -7.20 -2.33 -7.41
C ILE A 181 -7.33 -1.04 -8.23
N VAL A 182 -6.77 0.06 -7.75
CA VAL A 182 -7.02 1.41 -8.33
C VAL A 182 -5.79 2.08 -8.94
N ALA A 183 -4.60 1.59 -8.63
CA ALA A 183 -3.35 2.17 -9.14
C ALA A 183 -2.18 1.18 -9.04
N ILE A 184 -1.06 1.56 -9.64
CA ILE A 184 0.22 0.89 -9.46
C ILE A 184 1.33 1.91 -9.22
N LYS A 185 2.17 1.67 -8.21
CA LYS A 185 3.49 2.28 -8.08
C LYS A 185 4.48 1.41 -8.84
N GLU A 186 4.85 1.86 -10.05
CA GLU A 186 5.80 1.18 -10.91
C GLU A 186 7.22 1.65 -10.59
N ALA A 187 8.06 0.76 -10.07
CA ALA A 187 9.43 1.06 -9.65
C ALA A 187 10.46 0.06 -10.22
N THR A 188 10.20 -0.48 -11.41
CA THR A 188 11.18 -1.29 -12.14
C THR A 188 12.33 -0.45 -12.71
N GLY A 189 12.12 0.86 -12.91
CA GLY A 189 13.02 1.73 -13.65
C GLY A 189 12.90 1.58 -15.18
N SER A 190 11.95 0.78 -15.68
CA SER A 190 11.74 0.53 -17.11
C SER A 190 10.57 1.36 -17.66
N LEU A 191 10.89 2.31 -18.53
CA LEU A 191 9.85 3.07 -19.26
C LEU A 191 9.04 2.15 -20.20
N GLU A 192 9.64 1.06 -20.69
CA GLU A 192 8.94 0.08 -21.51
C GLU A 192 7.81 -0.60 -20.74
N ILE A 193 8.10 -1.08 -19.52
CA ILE A 193 7.09 -1.71 -18.66
C ILE A 193 5.98 -0.70 -18.31
N ALA A 194 6.36 0.50 -17.91
CA ALA A 194 5.38 1.56 -17.58
C ALA A 194 4.48 1.89 -18.80
N SER A 195 5.06 1.99 -19.99
CA SER A 195 4.31 2.25 -21.23
C SER A 195 3.37 1.09 -21.59
N LYS A 196 3.82 -0.16 -21.43
CA LYS A 196 2.97 -1.34 -21.66
C LYS A 196 1.78 -1.38 -20.69
N ILE A 197 2.02 -1.15 -19.40
CA ILE A 197 0.94 -1.10 -18.40
C ILE A 197 -0.11 -0.06 -18.78
N ARG A 198 0.33 1.11 -19.28
CA ARG A 198 -0.59 2.18 -19.68
C ARG A 198 -1.37 1.86 -20.95
N ALA A 199 -0.84 1.02 -21.83
CA ALA A 199 -1.45 0.66 -23.10
C ALA A 199 -2.49 -0.46 -23.02
N LEU A 200 -2.47 -1.25 -21.93
CA LEU A 200 -3.40 -2.35 -21.63
C LEU A 200 -4.60 -1.88 -20.81
#